data_e941a9cfa5d18774766b2a05eea0f9cb
#
_entry.id   e941a9cfa5d18774766b2a05eea0f9cb
#
_cell.length_a   1.000
_cell.length_b   1.000
_cell.length_c   1.000
_cell.angle_alpha   90.00
_cell.angle_beta   90.00
_cell.angle_gamma   90.00
#
_symmetry.space_group_name_H-M   'P 1'
#
loop_
_entity.id
_entity.type
_entity.pdbx_description
1 polymer ?
#
loop_
_entity_poly.entity_id
_entity_poly.type
_entity_poly.pdbx_seq_one_letter_code
_entity_poly.pdbx_strand_id
1 'polypeptide(L)'
;TERAVADLADSYDRMAAAIDSCAYRNRIPAIQPIINKQLTLLTTSYGMRINPFQKVLRSHQGVDYAIPEGSRVFATADGRVKEIASRSTAGRTIVIDHGNGYETSYSHLLAVNVRRGQEVRRGDIIGLSGNTGLSIAPHLHYEVRHNGMRVDPIHYFFMELTPTEYQRLMRIAQTGMQSFD
;
A
#
# COMPACT_ATOMS: atom_id res chain seq x y z
N THR A 1 -14.43 -21.64 8.78
CA THR A 1 -14.67 -22.34 10.04
C THR A 1 -13.73 -21.79 11.12
N GLU A 2 -14.08 -21.93 12.41
CA GLU A 2 -13.28 -21.43 13.56
C GLU A 2 -11.84 -21.95 13.53
N ARG A 3 -11.62 -23.18 13.09
CA ARG A 3 -10.28 -23.78 12.95
C ARG A 3 -9.39 -23.03 11.94
N ALA A 4 -9.94 -22.65 10.78
CA ALA A 4 -9.19 -21.89 9.78
C ALA A 4 -8.83 -20.48 10.29
N VAL A 5 -9.68 -19.90 11.15
CA VAL A 5 -9.38 -18.61 11.81
C VAL A 5 -8.26 -18.77 12.84
N ALA A 6 -8.29 -19.84 13.63
CA ALA A 6 -7.24 -20.14 14.61
C ALA A 6 -5.89 -20.42 13.93
N ASP A 7 -5.88 -21.24 12.88
CA ASP A 7 -4.65 -21.52 12.09
C ASP A 7 -4.06 -20.27 11.46
N LEU A 8 -4.92 -19.33 11.01
CA LEU A 8 -4.49 -18.04 10.46
C LEU A 8 -3.93 -17.15 11.57
N ALA A 9 -4.56 -17.10 12.75
CA ALA A 9 -4.08 -16.34 13.90
C ALA A 9 -2.69 -16.82 14.33
N ASP A 10 -2.51 -18.14 14.49
CA ASP A 10 -1.21 -18.73 14.87
C ASP A 10 -0.13 -18.46 13.81
N SER A 11 -0.50 -18.45 12.52
CA SER A 11 0.42 -18.13 11.43
C SER A 11 0.82 -16.66 11.48
N TYR A 12 -0.15 -15.78 11.77
CA TYR A 12 0.06 -14.35 11.89
C TYR A 12 0.96 -14.01 13.08
N ASP A 13 0.72 -14.60 14.25
CA ASP A 13 1.53 -14.39 15.45
C ASP A 13 2.96 -14.87 15.28
N ARG A 14 3.15 -16.04 14.62
CA ARG A 14 4.50 -16.53 14.26
C ARG A 14 5.22 -15.59 13.30
N MET A 15 4.53 -15.03 12.32
CA MET A 15 5.08 -14.07 11.38
C MET A 15 5.45 -12.77 12.09
N ALA A 16 4.59 -12.25 12.95
CA ALA A 16 4.85 -11.06 13.76
C ALA A 16 6.08 -11.25 14.66
N ALA A 17 6.17 -12.38 15.36
CA ALA A 17 7.33 -12.72 16.22
C ALA A 17 8.62 -12.87 15.40
N ALA A 18 8.57 -13.49 14.23
CA ALA A 18 9.73 -13.61 13.35
C ALA A 18 10.25 -12.26 12.87
N ILE A 19 9.33 -11.32 12.59
CA ILE A 19 9.67 -9.96 12.17
C ILE A 19 10.22 -9.14 13.33
N ASP A 20 9.68 -9.27 14.52
CA ASP A 20 10.19 -8.60 15.73
C ASP A 20 11.63 -9.00 16.06
N SER A 21 12.02 -10.23 15.74
CA SER A 21 13.39 -10.72 15.88
C SER A 21 14.31 -10.34 14.71
N CYS A 22 13.78 -9.81 13.62
CA CYS A 22 14.54 -9.49 12.41
C CYS A 22 15.26 -8.15 12.54
N ALA A 23 16.58 -8.12 12.25
CA ALA A 23 17.39 -6.90 12.23
C ALA A 23 16.85 -5.84 11.24
N TYR A 24 16.04 -6.26 10.27
CA TYR A 24 15.48 -5.40 9.22
C TYR A 24 13.97 -5.13 9.37
N ARG A 25 13.39 -5.42 10.53
CA ARG A 25 11.93 -5.28 10.78
C ARG A 25 11.36 -3.91 10.39
N ASN A 26 12.14 -2.85 10.58
CA ASN A 26 11.71 -1.49 10.24
C ASN A 26 11.73 -1.21 8.74
N ARG A 27 12.38 -2.07 7.94
CA ARG A 27 12.50 -1.94 6.49
C ARG A 27 11.47 -2.77 5.71
N ILE A 28 10.61 -3.53 6.41
CA ILE A 28 9.48 -4.24 5.80
C ILE A 28 8.29 -3.28 5.78
N PRO A 29 7.58 -3.10 4.66
CA PRO A 29 6.47 -2.16 4.52
C PRO A 29 5.19 -2.68 5.21
N ALA A 30 5.22 -2.74 6.54
CA ALA A 30 4.31 -3.50 7.38
C ALA A 30 3.12 -2.70 7.95
N ILE A 31 2.96 -1.44 7.55
CA ILE A 31 1.81 -0.59 7.89
C ILE A 31 1.10 -0.08 6.64
N GLN A 32 -0.15 0.34 6.78
CA GLN A 32 -0.86 1.02 5.70
C GLN A 32 -0.28 2.42 5.44
N PRO A 33 -0.31 2.91 4.19
CA PRO A 33 0.23 4.22 3.83
C PRO A 33 -0.65 5.39 4.27
N ILE A 34 -1.80 5.11 4.87
CA ILE A 34 -2.82 6.08 5.34
C ILE A 34 -3.41 5.62 6.67
N ILE A 35 -4.08 6.53 7.37
CA ILE A 35 -4.88 6.16 8.55
C ILE A 35 -6.21 5.55 8.09
N ASN A 36 -6.40 4.27 8.30
CA ASN A 36 -7.59 3.49 7.88
C ASN A 36 -8.12 2.61 9.02
N LYS A 37 -8.43 3.21 10.16
CA LYS A 37 -8.87 2.48 11.37
C LYS A 37 -10.12 1.63 11.18
N GLN A 38 -11.02 2.01 10.28
CA GLN A 38 -12.26 1.28 10.01
C GLN A 38 -12.14 0.29 8.86
N LEU A 39 -11.00 0.23 8.20
CA LEU A 39 -10.66 -0.61 7.04
C LEU A 39 -11.56 -0.38 5.79
N THR A 40 -12.35 0.69 5.78
CA THR A 40 -13.32 0.98 4.71
C THR A 40 -12.74 1.78 3.55
N LEU A 41 -11.55 2.32 3.70
CA LEU A 41 -10.93 3.19 2.69
C LEU A 41 -10.23 2.41 1.58
N LEU A 42 -9.87 1.14 1.81
CA LEU A 42 -9.34 0.27 0.76
C LEU A 42 -10.51 -0.17 -0.14
N THR A 43 -10.49 0.26 -1.38
CA THR A 43 -11.59 0.05 -2.34
C THR A 43 -11.24 -0.89 -3.46
N THR A 44 -9.95 -0.98 -3.82
CA THR A 44 -9.50 -1.86 -4.89
C THR A 44 -8.27 -2.63 -4.44
N SER A 45 -8.28 -3.94 -4.62
CA SER A 45 -7.16 -4.81 -4.29
C SER A 45 -6.28 -5.13 -5.51
N TYR A 46 -5.12 -5.69 -5.22
CA TYR A 46 -4.20 -6.24 -6.20
C TYR A 46 -4.84 -7.34 -7.06
N GLY A 47 -4.39 -7.51 -8.29
CA GLY A 47 -4.81 -8.56 -9.20
C GLY A 47 -5.71 -8.08 -10.33
N MET A 48 -6.48 -9.00 -10.93
CA MET A 48 -7.31 -8.69 -12.10
C MET A 48 -8.51 -7.82 -11.70
N ARG A 49 -8.59 -6.60 -12.26
CA ARG A 49 -9.66 -5.62 -12.02
C ARG A 49 -10.13 -5.02 -13.34
N ILE A 50 -11.34 -4.48 -13.37
CA ILE A 50 -11.88 -3.76 -14.52
C ILE A 50 -11.23 -2.38 -14.54
N ASN A 51 -10.45 -2.11 -15.60
CA ASN A 51 -9.88 -0.77 -15.81
C ASN A 51 -11.02 0.22 -16.12
N PRO A 52 -11.11 1.38 -15.45
CA PRO A 52 -12.23 2.29 -15.56
C PRO A 52 -12.32 2.97 -16.93
N PHE A 53 -11.18 3.16 -17.62
CA PHE A 53 -11.11 3.85 -18.90
C PHE A 53 -11.37 2.90 -20.07
N GLN A 54 -10.76 1.71 -20.05
CA GLN A 54 -10.83 0.74 -21.15
C GLN A 54 -11.97 -0.27 -21.01
N LYS A 55 -12.58 -0.38 -19.82
CA LYS A 55 -13.68 -1.31 -19.50
C LYS A 55 -13.31 -2.79 -19.72
N VAL A 56 -12.03 -3.13 -19.63
CA VAL A 56 -11.51 -4.48 -19.75
C VAL A 56 -10.79 -4.90 -18.48
N LEU A 57 -10.66 -6.21 -18.28
CA LEU A 57 -9.86 -6.76 -17.18
C LEU A 57 -8.38 -6.48 -17.42
N ARG A 58 -7.74 -5.86 -16.44
CA ARG A 58 -6.29 -5.61 -16.40
C ARG A 58 -5.73 -5.98 -15.05
N SER A 59 -4.43 -6.25 -15.01
CA SER A 59 -3.72 -6.47 -13.75
C SER A 59 -3.56 -5.13 -13.03
N HIS A 60 -4.25 -4.96 -11.91
CA HIS A 60 -4.05 -3.88 -10.95
C HIS A 60 -2.85 -4.23 -10.07
N GLN A 61 -1.83 -3.39 -10.06
CA GLN A 61 -0.50 -3.73 -9.56
C GLN A 61 -0.24 -3.27 -8.12
N GLY A 62 -1.27 -2.80 -7.46
CA GLY A 62 -1.25 -2.31 -6.10
C GLY A 62 -2.61 -2.39 -5.43
N VAL A 63 -2.85 -1.49 -4.50
CA VAL A 63 -4.15 -1.29 -3.85
C VAL A 63 -4.52 0.18 -3.94
N ASP A 64 -5.84 0.46 -4.07
CA ASP A 64 -6.35 1.82 -4.06
C ASP A 64 -7.08 2.12 -2.76
N TYR A 65 -6.80 3.30 -2.23
CA TYR A 65 -7.50 3.86 -1.09
C TYR A 65 -8.31 5.08 -1.53
N ALA A 66 -9.63 4.99 -1.49
CA ALA A 66 -10.51 6.14 -1.73
C ALA A 66 -10.42 7.09 -0.54
N ILE A 67 -9.69 8.18 -0.73
CA ILE A 67 -9.45 9.20 0.30
C ILE A 67 -9.53 10.60 -0.30
N PRO A 68 -9.98 11.60 0.47
CA PRO A 68 -10.02 12.99 0.01
C PRO A 68 -8.63 13.49 -0.39
N GLU A 69 -8.59 14.40 -1.36
CA GLU A 69 -7.37 15.14 -1.67
C GLU A 69 -6.84 15.86 -0.43
N GLY A 70 -5.51 15.92 -0.31
CA GLY A 70 -4.86 16.54 0.84
C GLY A 70 -4.75 15.64 2.08
N SER A 71 -5.20 14.39 2.03
CA SER A 71 -5.00 13.42 3.11
C SER A 71 -3.51 13.08 3.24
N ARG A 72 -3.04 12.90 4.48
CA ARG A 72 -1.64 12.56 4.76
C ARG A 72 -1.30 11.16 4.27
N VAL A 73 -0.17 11.05 3.58
CA VAL A 73 0.40 9.79 3.12
C VAL A 73 1.70 9.52 3.88
N PHE A 74 1.85 8.31 4.39
CA PHE A 74 2.94 7.91 5.27
C PHE A 74 3.87 6.90 4.60
N ALA A 75 5.18 6.98 4.92
CA ALA A 75 6.13 5.93 4.58
C ALA A 75 5.78 4.65 5.35
N THR A 76 5.66 3.52 4.66
CA THR A 76 5.23 2.25 5.26
C THR A 76 6.36 1.47 5.93
N ALA A 77 7.61 1.89 5.70
CA ALA A 77 8.82 1.37 6.33
C ALA A 77 9.94 2.41 6.30
N ASP A 78 11.01 2.17 7.07
CA ASP A 78 12.23 2.94 6.97
C ASP A 78 12.87 2.74 5.59
N GLY A 79 13.47 3.79 5.02
CA GLY A 79 14.11 3.70 3.72
C GLY A 79 14.65 5.03 3.22
N ARG A 80 14.99 5.06 1.94
CA ARG A 80 15.48 6.24 1.24
C ARG A 80 14.61 6.52 0.01
N VAL A 81 14.23 7.76 -0.18
CA VAL A 81 13.48 8.20 -1.36
C VAL A 81 14.34 7.97 -2.61
N LYS A 82 13.98 6.98 -3.40
CA LYS A 82 14.68 6.56 -4.62
C LYS A 82 14.34 7.46 -5.79
N GLU A 83 13.05 7.77 -5.95
CA GLU A 83 12.55 8.54 -7.09
C GLU A 83 11.37 9.42 -6.69
N ILE A 84 11.28 10.59 -7.29
CA ILE A 84 10.09 11.44 -7.34
C ILE A 84 9.87 11.75 -8.81
N ALA A 85 8.70 11.41 -9.34
CA ALA A 85 8.36 11.59 -10.75
C ALA A 85 6.95 12.14 -10.92
N SER A 86 6.70 12.72 -12.09
CA SER A 86 5.35 13.07 -12.56
C SER A 86 5.15 12.39 -13.91
N ARG A 87 4.20 11.46 -13.97
CA ARG A 87 3.89 10.65 -15.16
C ARG A 87 2.46 10.89 -15.60
N SER A 88 2.20 10.76 -16.89
CA SER A 88 0.85 10.96 -17.45
C SER A 88 -0.19 9.99 -16.86
N THR A 89 0.21 8.77 -16.55
CA THR A 89 -0.68 7.75 -15.95
C THR A 89 -0.70 7.84 -14.43
N ALA A 90 0.42 7.56 -13.77
CA ALA A 90 0.51 7.49 -12.31
C ALA A 90 0.52 8.86 -11.59
N GLY A 91 0.49 9.95 -12.35
CA GLY A 91 0.55 11.29 -11.79
C GLY A 91 1.84 11.53 -11.00
N ARG A 92 1.74 12.33 -9.95
CA ARG A 92 2.85 12.61 -9.05
C ARG A 92 3.09 11.41 -8.13
N THR A 93 4.32 10.87 -8.18
CA THR A 93 4.67 9.58 -7.55
C THR A 93 5.95 9.71 -6.73
N ILE A 94 5.97 9.06 -5.58
CA ILE A 94 7.16 8.82 -4.74
C ILE A 94 7.46 7.33 -4.80
N VAL A 95 8.74 6.97 -4.97
CA VAL A 95 9.24 5.60 -4.80
C VAL A 95 10.27 5.60 -3.67
N ILE A 96 10.12 4.70 -2.70
CA ILE A 96 11.03 4.53 -1.57
C ILE A 96 11.69 3.15 -1.68
N ASP A 97 13.02 3.13 -1.59
CA ASP A 97 13.82 1.92 -1.43
C ASP A 97 14.04 1.66 0.07
N HIS A 98 13.57 0.53 0.55
CA HIS A 98 13.67 0.12 1.94
C HIS A 98 14.87 -0.80 2.20
N GLY A 99 15.60 -1.21 1.13
CA GLY A 99 16.61 -2.26 1.21
C GLY A 99 15.99 -3.66 1.26
N ASN A 100 16.83 -4.69 1.30
CA ASN A 100 16.43 -6.11 1.29
C ASN A 100 15.45 -6.48 0.16
N GLY A 101 15.56 -5.78 -0.98
CA GLY A 101 14.69 -5.99 -2.13
C GLY A 101 13.29 -5.36 -2.03
N TYR A 102 12.97 -4.64 -0.93
CA TYR A 102 11.68 -3.98 -0.80
C TYR A 102 11.71 -2.57 -1.37
N GLU A 103 10.73 -2.26 -2.20
CA GLU A 103 10.41 -0.92 -2.67
C GLU A 103 8.90 -0.68 -2.52
N THR A 104 8.53 0.57 -2.23
CA THR A 104 7.12 1.00 -2.23
C THR A 104 6.91 2.19 -3.15
N SER A 105 5.72 2.28 -3.75
CA SER A 105 5.33 3.37 -4.64
C SER A 105 4.01 3.98 -4.19
N TYR A 106 3.94 5.30 -4.23
CA TYR A 106 2.78 6.11 -3.80
C TYR A 106 2.43 7.05 -4.96
N SER A 107 1.28 6.85 -5.59
CA SER A 107 0.90 7.53 -6.83
C SER A 107 -0.32 8.42 -6.68
N HIS A 108 -0.62 9.22 -7.70
CA HIS A 108 -1.70 10.21 -7.80
C HIS A 108 -1.64 11.32 -6.74
N LEU A 109 -0.44 11.63 -6.23
CA LEU A 109 -0.26 12.59 -5.14
C LEU A 109 -0.58 14.03 -5.57
N LEU A 110 -1.18 14.80 -4.64
CA LEU A 110 -1.34 16.24 -4.74
C LEU A 110 -0.02 16.97 -4.46
N ALA A 111 0.67 16.55 -3.41
CA ALA A 111 1.92 17.17 -2.99
C ALA A 111 2.94 16.13 -2.50
N VAL A 112 4.22 16.47 -2.65
CA VAL A 112 5.37 15.69 -2.19
C VAL A 112 6.10 16.50 -1.12
N ASN A 113 6.29 15.94 0.07
CA ASN A 113 6.90 16.61 1.23
C ASN A 113 8.34 16.14 1.49
N VAL A 114 8.88 15.33 0.59
CA VAL A 114 10.22 14.76 0.67
C VAL A 114 11.01 15.07 -0.59
N ARG A 115 12.33 14.84 -0.57
CA ARG A 115 13.23 15.01 -1.72
C ARG A 115 13.95 13.70 -2.04
N ARG A 116 14.38 13.55 -3.29
CA ARG A 116 15.16 12.39 -3.71
C ARG A 116 16.42 12.24 -2.86
N GLY A 117 16.73 11.03 -2.42
CA GLY A 117 17.86 10.71 -1.56
C GLY A 117 17.61 10.95 -0.06
N GLN A 118 16.46 11.54 0.32
CA GLN A 118 16.11 11.74 1.72
C GLN A 118 15.84 10.41 2.40
N GLU A 119 16.36 10.23 3.61
CA GLU A 119 16.01 9.14 4.50
C GLU A 119 14.67 9.42 5.16
N VAL A 120 13.83 8.40 5.26
CA VAL A 120 12.52 8.44 5.91
C VAL A 120 12.39 7.27 6.86
N ARG A 121 11.60 7.46 7.91
CA ARG A 121 11.23 6.42 8.86
C ARG A 121 9.80 5.98 8.61
N ARG A 122 9.48 4.76 9.00
CA ARG A 122 8.08 4.28 9.03
C ARG A 122 7.20 5.27 9.78
N GLY A 123 6.09 5.68 9.17
CA GLY A 123 5.16 6.66 9.75
C GLY A 123 5.48 8.12 9.44
N ASP A 124 6.60 8.43 8.79
CA ASP A 124 6.88 9.80 8.35
C ASP A 124 5.88 10.22 7.26
N ILE A 125 5.43 11.48 7.34
CA ILE A 125 4.57 12.07 6.30
C ILE A 125 5.45 12.37 5.08
N ILE A 126 5.17 11.70 3.97
CA ILE A 126 5.94 11.84 2.72
C ILE A 126 5.24 12.68 1.66
N GLY A 127 3.92 12.86 1.79
CA GLY A 127 3.13 13.63 0.82
C GLY A 127 1.67 13.73 1.20
N LEU A 128 0.89 14.27 0.28
CA LEU A 128 -0.56 14.39 0.39
C LEU A 128 -1.22 13.67 -0.80
N SER A 129 -2.30 12.94 -0.53
CA SER A 129 -3.12 12.29 -1.56
C SER A 129 -3.73 13.30 -2.52
N GLY A 130 -4.04 12.87 -3.73
CA GLY A 130 -4.59 13.74 -4.76
C GLY A 130 -5.41 12.98 -5.80
N ASN A 131 -5.42 13.57 -6.99
CA ASN A 131 -6.12 13.05 -8.16
C ASN A 131 -5.31 13.36 -9.44
N THR A 132 -3.98 13.34 -9.34
CA THR A 132 -3.08 13.66 -10.46
C THR A 132 -2.88 12.45 -11.38
N GLY A 133 -2.61 12.68 -12.67
CA GLY A 133 -2.44 11.63 -13.66
C GLY A 133 -3.77 11.09 -14.20
N LEU A 134 -3.78 9.84 -14.63
CA LEU A 134 -4.97 9.17 -15.15
C LEU A 134 -5.74 8.52 -13.99
N SER A 135 -6.72 9.23 -13.47
CA SER A 135 -7.52 8.84 -12.31
C SER A 135 -8.97 9.32 -12.47
N ILE A 136 -9.94 8.49 -12.07
CA ILE A 136 -11.37 8.83 -12.15
C ILE A 136 -11.90 9.55 -10.91
N ALA A 137 -11.21 9.43 -9.77
CA ALA A 137 -11.59 10.05 -8.51
C ALA A 137 -10.39 10.17 -7.57
N PRO A 138 -10.44 11.08 -6.57
CA PRO A 138 -9.38 11.20 -5.58
C PRO A 138 -9.11 9.87 -4.87
N HIS A 139 -7.85 9.42 -4.92
CA HIS A 139 -7.41 8.19 -4.27
C HIS A 139 -5.89 8.19 -4.09
N LEU A 140 -5.38 7.25 -3.30
CA LEU A 140 -3.98 6.85 -3.27
C LEU A 140 -3.85 5.48 -3.90
N HIS A 141 -3.03 5.35 -4.94
CA HIS A 141 -2.57 4.06 -5.44
C HIS A 141 -1.25 3.70 -4.77
N TYR A 142 -1.18 2.52 -4.14
CA TYR A 142 -0.04 2.05 -3.36
C TYR A 142 0.45 0.69 -3.85
N GLU A 143 1.74 0.59 -4.18
CA GLU A 143 2.38 -0.66 -4.61
C GLU A 143 3.47 -1.08 -3.62
N VAL A 144 3.64 -2.39 -3.48
CA VAL A 144 4.81 -3.03 -2.87
C VAL A 144 5.52 -3.87 -3.92
N ARG A 145 6.84 -3.75 -3.98
CA ARG A 145 7.71 -4.64 -4.75
C ARG A 145 8.66 -5.35 -3.82
N HIS A 146 8.88 -6.63 -4.08
CA HIS A 146 9.89 -7.43 -3.43
C HIS A 146 10.75 -8.15 -4.47
N ASN A 147 12.05 -7.91 -4.44
CA ASN A 147 13.01 -8.43 -5.42
C ASN A 147 12.61 -8.13 -6.88
N GLY A 148 12.15 -6.92 -7.14
CA GLY A 148 11.73 -6.43 -8.44
C GLY A 148 10.34 -6.86 -8.88
N MET A 149 9.69 -7.79 -8.19
CA MET A 149 8.32 -8.23 -8.50
C MET A 149 7.29 -7.48 -7.67
N ARG A 150 6.17 -7.09 -8.30
CA ARG A 150 5.02 -6.55 -7.58
C ARG A 150 4.32 -7.65 -6.80
N VAL A 151 3.98 -7.37 -5.57
CA VAL A 151 3.31 -8.28 -4.64
C VAL A 151 2.05 -7.61 -4.07
N ASP A 152 1.10 -8.42 -3.58
CA ASP A 152 -0.12 -7.89 -2.98
C ASP A 152 0.22 -7.16 -1.66
N PRO A 153 -0.01 -5.84 -1.57
CA PRO A 153 0.31 -5.07 -0.38
C PRO A 153 -0.43 -5.51 0.88
N ILE A 154 -1.63 -6.08 0.75
CA ILE A 154 -2.47 -6.46 1.89
C ILE A 154 -1.77 -7.47 2.79
N HIS A 155 -0.94 -8.35 2.22
CA HIS A 155 -0.21 -9.35 2.99
C HIS A 155 0.89 -8.78 3.90
N TYR A 156 1.19 -7.48 3.78
CA TYR A 156 2.25 -6.82 4.54
C TYR A 156 1.74 -5.98 5.73
N PHE A 157 0.43 -5.73 5.88
CA PHE A 157 -0.11 -4.83 6.90
C PHE A 157 -0.22 -5.45 8.32
N PHE A 158 0.60 -6.43 8.61
CA PHE A 158 0.54 -7.23 9.84
C PHE A 158 1.01 -6.50 11.13
N MET A 159 1.64 -5.33 11.04
CA MET A 159 1.99 -4.54 12.23
C MET A 159 0.86 -3.62 12.71
N GLU A 160 -0.17 -3.41 11.90
CA GLU A 160 -1.31 -2.56 12.24
C GLU A 160 -2.61 -3.34 12.43
N LEU A 161 -2.70 -4.55 11.89
CA LEU A 161 -3.94 -5.33 11.85
C LEU A 161 -3.86 -6.52 12.77
N THR A 162 -4.90 -6.73 13.55
CA THR A 162 -5.16 -8.02 14.19
C THR A 162 -5.54 -9.08 13.15
N PRO A 163 -5.43 -10.37 13.43
CA PRO A 163 -5.88 -11.43 12.52
C PRO A 163 -7.33 -11.26 12.03
N THR A 164 -8.22 -10.79 12.91
CA THR A 164 -9.63 -10.53 12.57
C THR A 164 -9.78 -9.35 11.62
N GLU A 165 -9.05 -8.27 11.85
CA GLU A 165 -9.03 -7.09 10.97
C GLU A 165 -8.42 -7.43 9.60
N TYR A 166 -7.36 -8.23 9.58
CA TYR A 166 -6.78 -8.73 8.33
C TYR A 166 -7.79 -9.54 7.52
N GLN A 167 -8.52 -10.47 8.13
CA GLN A 167 -9.58 -11.21 7.45
C GLN A 167 -10.69 -10.29 6.92
N ARG A 168 -11.08 -9.29 7.73
CA ARG A 168 -12.08 -8.29 7.30
C ARG A 168 -11.58 -7.50 6.10
N LEU A 169 -10.32 -7.05 6.12
CA LEU A 169 -9.70 -6.32 5.01
C LEU A 169 -9.66 -7.17 3.74
N MET A 170 -9.28 -8.44 3.85
CA MET A 170 -9.29 -9.39 2.73
C MET A 170 -10.68 -9.55 2.10
N ARG A 171 -11.74 -9.61 2.91
CA ARG A 171 -13.12 -9.68 2.39
C ARG A 171 -13.50 -8.41 1.66
N ILE A 172 -13.21 -7.23 2.23
CA ILE A 172 -13.48 -5.93 1.59
C ILE A 172 -12.74 -5.86 0.25
N ALA A 173 -11.47 -6.22 0.22
CA ALA A 173 -10.65 -6.20 -0.98
C ALA A 173 -11.18 -7.10 -2.12
N GLN A 174 -11.82 -8.22 -1.79
CA GLN A 174 -12.42 -9.14 -2.78
C GLN A 174 -13.69 -8.59 -3.42
N THR A 175 -14.37 -7.63 -2.80
CA THR A 175 -15.63 -7.06 -3.33
C THR A 175 -15.40 -5.97 -4.38
N GLY A 176 -14.25 -5.31 -4.39
CA GLY A 176 -13.89 -4.26 -5.36
C GLY A 176 -13.54 -4.86 -6.72
N MET A 177 -14.40 -4.66 -7.73
CA MET A 177 -14.20 -5.21 -9.09
C MET A 177 -13.50 -4.22 -10.04
N GLN A 178 -13.53 -2.93 -9.76
CA GLN A 178 -13.01 -1.87 -10.62
C GLN A 178 -11.90 -1.08 -9.93
N SER A 179 -10.81 -0.78 -10.65
CA SER A 179 -9.75 0.13 -10.19
C SER A 179 -10.16 1.60 -10.36
N PHE A 180 -9.36 2.51 -9.79
CA PHE A 180 -9.51 3.96 -9.97
C PHE A 180 -8.60 4.51 -11.09
N ASP A 181 -7.67 3.69 -11.59
CA ASP A 181 -6.66 4.02 -12.60
C ASP A 181 -6.51 2.99 -13.72
#